data_f63c3362fe8afed29115f778dac7dd31
#
_entry.id   f63c3362fe8afed29115f778dac7dd31
#
_cell.length_a   1.000
_cell.length_b   1.000
_cell.length_c   1.000
_cell.angle_alpha   90.00
_cell.angle_beta   90.00
_cell.angle_gamma   90.00
#
_symmetry.space_group_name_H-M   'P 1'
#
loop_
_entity.id
_entity.type
_entity.pdbx_description
1 polymer ?
#
loop_
_entity_poly.entity_id
_entity_poly.type
_entity_poly.pdbx_seq_one_letter_code
_entity_poly.pdbx_strand_id
1 'polypeptide(L)'
;GSYGADAQYLGTSFNGKKVHFKISGIQAWADINNVELYLYDDSYTLSTYYVYNGSLIHTISTDLVQGNANSIAIGPAPKFLKEGTAYYSYDGHYFYTSYKNLVDDKKVNKNPYYNYYQYVPHRTTSYLNHAIYNTYVNDKSALYNQADVFFNIQAKYTINASMMYALALNESGLGLSQYALEYHNLFGHAAIDENPDNANQYKSIADCVKQHAYNFLQQGYLNPEDSRYYGSWFGDKASGINVNYASDPYWGEKAASFYYQLDEDGIDQKKNPIKIIQLSKDLK
;
A
#
# COMPACT_ATOMS: atom_id res chain seq x y z
N GLY A 1 6.72 -11.91 -10.81
CA GLY A 1 7.64 -10.80 -11.01
C GLY A 1 8.39 -10.49 -9.74
N SER A 2 9.71 -10.38 -9.80
CA SER A 2 10.51 -9.95 -8.66
C SER A 2 10.29 -8.45 -8.47
N TYR A 3 9.57 -8.07 -7.41
CA TYR A 3 9.60 -6.69 -6.94
C TYR A 3 10.95 -6.51 -6.24
N GLY A 4 11.95 -5.98 -6.94
CA GLY A 4 13.20 -5.56 -6.32
C GLY A 4 12.88 -4.56 -5.22
N ALA A 5 13.39 -4.79 -4.02
CA ALA A 5 13.32 -3.85 -2.90
C ALA A 5 14.54 -4.07 -2.01
N ASP A 6 15.15 -2.99 -1.55
CA ASP A 6 16.17 -3.05 -0.54
C ASP A 6 15.56 -3.30 0.84
N ALA A 7 16.34 -3.91 1.73
CA ALA A 7 15.91 -4.26 3.08
C ALA A 7 17.07 -4.09 4.06
N GLN A 8 16.76 -3.84 5.32
CA GLN A 8 17.77 -3.80 6.37
C GLN A 8 18.29 -5.22 6.66
N TYR A 9 19.59 -5.44 6.51
CA TYR A 9 20.25 -6.67 6.93
C TYR A 9 20.34 -6.74 8.47
N LEU A 10 19.92 -7.87 9.05
CA LEU A 10 19.95 -8.12 10.49
C LEU A 10 20.89 -9.27 10.89
N GLY A 11 21.32 -10.09 9.94
CA GLY A 11 22.23 -11.20 10.20
C GLY A 11 22.07 -12.35 9.22
N THR A 12 22.89 -13.38 9.43
CA THR A 12 22.87 -14.62 8.65
C THR A 12 22.73 -15.81 9.61
N SER A 13 22.01 -16.85 9.20
CA SER A 13 21.87 -18.08 9.99
C SER A 13 23.22 -18.75 10.22
N PHE A 14 23.35 -19.52 11.30
CA PHE A 14 24.60 -20.22 11.67
C PHE A 14 25.19 -21.07 10.54
N ASN A 15 24.34 -21.71 9.73
CA ASN A 15 24.78 -22.52 8.58
C ASN A 15 24.98 -21.72 7.30
N GLY A 16 24.84 -20.39 7.33
CA GLY A 16 25.03 -19.49 6.19
C GLY A 16 23.96 -19.59 5.09
N LYS A 17 22.88 -20.36 5.28
CA LYS A 17 21.89 -20.62 4.23
C LYS A 17 20.75 -19.61 4.16
N LYS A 18 20.52 -18.83 5.24
CA LYS A 18 19.44 -17.85 5.31
C LYS A 18 19.92 -16.50 5.78
N VAL A 19 19.30 -15.45 5.28
CA VAL A 19 19.52 -14.05 5.65
C VAL A 19 18.32 -13.56 6.42
N HIS A 20 18.56 -12.95 7.58
CA HIS A 20 17.58 -12.23 8.40
C HIS A 20 17.53 -10.77 7.96
N PHE A 21 16.35 -10.26 7.72
CA PHE A 21 16.16 -8.89 7.24
C PHE A 21 14.89 -8.24 7.81
N LYS A 22 14.83 -6.91 7.72
CA LYS A 22 13.65 -6.11 8.05
C LYS A 22 13.17 -5.34 6.82
N ILE A 23 11.86 -5.42 6.53
CA ILE A 23 11.18 -4.65 5.49
C ILE A 23 9.69 -4.54 5.83
N SER A 24 9.06 -3.40 5.48
CA SER A 24 7.59 -3.22 5.56
C SER A 24 6.97 -3.70 6.88
N GLY A 25 7.59 -3.32 7.99
CA GLY A 25 7.09 -3.59 9.35
C GLY A 25 7.39 -4.99 9.91
N ILE A 26 7.95 -5.92 9.13
CA ILE A 26 8.28 -7.27 9.58
C ILE A 26 9.78 -7.55 9.61
N GLN A 27 10.15 -8.54 10.40
CA GLN A 27 11.43 -9.25 10.30
C GLN A 27 11.18 -10.64 9.73
N ALA A 28 11.98 -11.05 8.74
CA ALA A 28 11.79 -12.32 8.05
C ALA A 28 13.15 -12.95 7.66
N TRP A 29 13.09 -14.20 7.18
CA TRP A 29 14.22 -14.95 6.69
C TRP A 29 14.03 -15.32 5.23
N ALA A 30 15.02 -15.04 4.39
CA ALA A 30 15.08 -15.50 3.00
C ALA A 30 16.21 -16.51 2.81
N ASP A 31 16.11 -17.35 1.80
CA ASP A 31 17.24 -18.17 1.33
C ASP A 31 18.33 -17.25 0.78
N ILE A 32 19.60 -17.54 1.09
CA ILE A 32 20.75 -16.75 0.64
C ILE A 32 20.84 -16.63 -0.88
N ASN A 33 20.37 -17.64 -1.60
CA ASN A 33 20.36 -17.63 -3.06
C ASN A 33 19.29 -16.71 -3.69
N ASN A 34 18.36 -16.23 -2.88
CA ASN A 34 17.28 -15.32 -3.30
C ASN A 34 17.54 -13.86 -2.94
N VAL A 35 18.72 -13.54 -2.41
CA VAL A 35 19.11 -12.19 -1.99
C VAL A 35 20.52 -11.87 -2.47
N GLU A 36 20.74 -10.60 -2.75
CA GLU A 36 22.07 -10.05 -2.98
C GLU A 36 22.49 -9.27 -1.75
N LEU A 37 23.68 -9.55 -1.21
CA LEU A 37 24.23 -8.87 -0.05
C LEU A 37 25.29 -7.87 -0.49
N TYR A 38 25.08 -6.62 -0.11
CA TYR A 38 26.02 -5.53 -0.36
C TYR A 38 26.60 -4.99 0.96
N LEU A 39 27.87 -4.69 0.98
CA LEU A 39 28.43 -3.84 2.02
C LEU A 39 27.91 -2.43 1.82
N TYR A 40 27.49 -1.78 2.91
CA TYR A 40 26.98 -0.43 2.82
C TYR A 40 28.01 0.51 2.16
N ASP A 41 27.56 1.26 1.18
CA ASP A 41 28.30 2.29 0.48
C ASP A 41 27.37 3.48 0.21
N ASP A 42 27.83 4.69 0.45
CA ASP A 42 27.04 5.92 0.26
C ASP A 42 26.66 6.18 -1.20
N SER A 43 27.29 5.48 -2.16
CA SER A 43 26.97 5.57 -3.58
C SER A 43 25.71 4.77 -3.97
N TYR A 44 25.23 3.86 -3.13
CA TYR A 44 24.02 3.08 -3.41
C TYR A 44 22.76 3.92 -3.24
N THR A 45 21.80 3.69 -4.14
CA THR A 45 20.46 4.29 -4.06
C THR A 45 19.56 3.44 -3.17
N LEU A 46 19.50 3.79 -1.88
CA LEU A 46 18.60 3.13 -0.93
C LEU A 46 17.19 3.73 -0.98
N SER A 47 16.20 2.95 -0.55
CA SER A 47 14.86 3.48 -0.29
C SER A 47 14.88 4.54 0.78
N THR A 48 14.24 5.68 0.51
CA THR A 48 14.23 6.85 1.40
C THR A 48 12.88 7.55 1.39
N TYR A 49 12.61 8.25 2.46
CA TYR A 49 11.48 9.17 2.56
C TYR A 49 11.98 10.61 2.57
N TYR A 50 11.21 11.52 1.98
CA TYR A 50 11.49 12.96 2.07
C TYR A 50 10.18 13.75 2.02
N VAL A 51 10.24 15.03 2.39
CA VAL A 51 9.10 15.95 2.32
C VAL A 51 9.23 16.77 1.05
N TYR A 52 8.15 16.83 0.27
CA TYR A 52 8.05 17.69 -0.90
C TYR A 52 6.66 18.31 -0.99
N ASN A 53 6.60 19.63 -1.02
CA ASN A 53 5.33 20.39 -1.06
C ASN A 53 4.30 19.93 -0.01
N GLY A 54 4.75 19.67 1.22
CA GLY A 54 3.89 19.23 2.31
C GLY A 54 3.48 17.75 2.26
N SER A 55 3.85 17.01 1.22
CA SER A 55 3.59 15.57 1.09
C SER A 55 4.79 14.74 1.55
N LEU A 56 4.52 13.59 2.15
CA LEU A 56 5.52 12.56 2.42
C LEU A 56 5.70 11.70 1.17
N ILE A 57 6.90 11.73 0.63
CA ILE A 57 7.30 10.97 -0.56
C ILE A 57 8.13 9.78 -0.11
N HIS A 58 7.78 8.59 -0.60
CA HIS A 58 8.61 7.40 -0.49
C HIS A 58 9.27 7.12 -1.84
N THR A 59 10.60 7.15 -1.88
CA THR A 59 11.42 6.66 -3.00
C THR A 59 11.78 5.22 -2.73
N ILE A 60 11.24 4.32 -3.52
CA ILE A 60 11.44 2.86 -3.39
C ILE A 60 12.53 2.47 -4.38
N SER A 61 13.67 2.03 -3.87
CA SER A 61 14.77 1.50 -4.68
C SER A 61 14.43 0.10 -5.19
N THR A 62 14.66 -0.11 -6.47
CA THR A 62 14.51 -1.43 -7.12
C THR A 62 15.85 -2.00 -7.60
N ASP A 63 16.90 -1.17 -7.61
CA ASP A 63 18.27 -1.57 -7.93
C ASP A 63 19.24 -0.61 -7.25
N LEU A 64 19.95 -1.10 -6.25
CA LEU A 64 20.89 -0.31 -5.44
C LEU A 64 22.05 0.25 -6.26
N VAL A 65 22.56 -0.55 -7.19
CA VAL A 65 23.80 -0.26 -7.93
C VAL A 65 23.52 0.63 -9.13
N GLN A 66 22.45 0.34 -9.90
CA GLN A 66 22.08 1.12 -11.08
C GLN A 66 21.27 2.38 -10.71
N GLY A 67 20.83 2.48 -9.45
CA GLY A 67 20.10 3.64 -8.98
C GLY A 67 18.64 3.71 -9.47
N ASN A 68 18.06 2.59 -9.88
CA ASN A 68 16.67 2.55 -10.30
C ASN A 68 15.74 2.66 -9.08
N ALA A 69 14.89 3.65 -9.09
CA ALA A 69 13.93 3.91 -8.01
C ALA A 69 12.65 4.56 -8.53
N ASN A 70 11.55 4.33 -7.81
CA ASN A 70 10.26 4.94 -8.07
C ASN A 70 9.80 5.72 -6.85
N SER A 71 9.26 6.92 -7.05
CA SER A 71 8.76 7.77 -5.97
C SER A 71 7.26 7.87 -6.00
N ILE A 72 6.62 7.76 -4.83
CA ILE A 72 5.18 7.90 -4.63
C ILE A 72 4.89 8.87 -3.48
N ALA A 73 3.86 9.70 -3.62
CA ALA A 73 3.35 10.54 -2.54
C ALA A 73 2.33 9.73 -1.72
N ILE A 74 2.63 9.44 -0.47
CA ILE A 74 1.84 8.51 0.33
C ILE A 74 0.86 9.19 1.30
N GLY A 75 0.99 10.49 1.53
CA GLY A 75 0.13 11.25 2.43
C GLY A 75 0.75 12.61 2.82
N PRO A 76 0.08 13.38 3.68
CA PRO A 76 0.65 14.58 4.25
C PRO A 76 1.90 14.27 5.09
N ALA A 77 2.93 15.09 4.96
CA ALA A 77 4.16 14.91 5.72
C ALA A 77 3.92 15.16 7.23
N PRO A 78 4.40 14.28 8.11
CA PRO A 78 4.32 14.51 9.54
C PRO A 78 5.26 15.66 9.94
N LYS A 79 4.85 16.47 10.93
CA LYS A 79 5.55 17.70 11.35
C LYS A 79 6.99 17.50 11.82
N PHE A 80 7.38 16.30 12.21
CA PHE A 80 8.75 16.01 12.66
C PHE A 80 9.73 15.76 11.51
N LEU A 81 9.26 15.59 10.27
CA LEU A 81 10.09 15.51 9.07
C LEU A 81 10.22 16.90 8.43
N LYS A 82 11.37 17.19 7.87
CA LYS A 82 11.71 18.50 7.27
C LYS A 82 12.00 18.37 5.79
N GLU A 83 11.60 19.34 5.01
CA GLU A 83 12.01 19.46 3.61
C GLU A 83 13.53 19.53 3.47
N GLY A 84 14.07 19.05 2.35
CA GLY A 84 15.50 19.05 2.07
C GLY A 84 16.30 17.98 2.82
N THR A 85 15.62 17.10 3.58
CA THR A 85 16.27 15.99 4.32
C THR A 85 15.74 14.65 3.82
N ALA A 86 16.63 13.74 3.45
CA ALA A 86 16.30 12.34 3.20
C ALA A 86 16.27 11.58 4.53
N TYR A 87 15.27 10.71 4.68
CA TYR A 87 15.10 9.86 5.85
C TYR A 87 15.06 8.40 5.43
N TYR A 88 15.63 7.53 6.28
CA TYR A 88 15.64 6.09 6.09
C TYR A 88 14.57 5.46 6.99
N SER A 89 13.82 4.49 6.47
CA SER A 89 12.86 3.70 7.23
C SER A 89 12.50 2.42 6.46
N TYR A 90 12.52 1.27 7.15
CA TYR A 90 12.06 0.00 6.61
C TYR A 90 10.76 -0.49 7.27
N ASP A 91 10.08 0.39 8.00
CA ASP A 91 8.74 0.10 8.57
C ASP A 91 7.72 1.20 8.29
N GLY A 92 8.15 2.37 7.76
CA GLY A 92 7.27 3.52 7.54
C GLY A 92 6.80 4.20 8.84
N HIS A 93 7.24 3.71 10.00
CA HIS A 93 6.80 4.16 11.32
C HIS A 93 7.87 4.95 12.08
N TYR A 94 9.12 4.51 11.98
CA TYR A 94 10.26 5.17 12.60
C TYR A 94 11.26 5.62 11.53
N PHE A 95 11.71 6.86 11.65
CA PHE A 95 12.55 7.51 10.64
C PHE A 95 13.93 7.86 11.19
N TYR A 96 14.94 7.83 10.33
CA TYR A 96 16.33 8.01 10.66
C TYR A 96 17.00 8.94 9.65
N THR A 97 17.94 9.80 10.08
CA THR A 97 18.61 10.77 9.20
C THR A 97 19.78 10.20 8.40
N SER A 98 20.16 8.96 8.68
CA SER A 98 21.19 8.23 7.92
C SER A 98 20.99 6.72 8.09
N TYR A 99 21.56 5.93 7.19
CA TYR A 99 21.58 4.47 7.32
C TYR A 99 22.30 4.02 8.60
N LYS A 100 23.37 4.69 8.98
CA LYS A 100 24.07 4.45 10.24
C LYS A 100 23.16 4.68 11.46
N ASN A 101 22.40 5.77 11.47
CA ASN A 101 21.44 6.05 12.55
C ASN A 101 20.32 5.00 12.60
N LEU A 102 19.90 4.45 11.45
CA LEU A 102 18.95 3.34 11.39
C LEU A 102 19.54 2.08 12.02
N VAL A 103 20.78 1.72 11.71
CA VAL A 103 21.46 0.56 12.32
C VAL A 103 21.67 0.77 13.83
N ASP A 104 22.00 1.97 14.28
CA ASP A 104 22.17 2.35 15.68
C ASP A 104 20.85 2.62 16.43
N ASP A 105 19.70 2.47 15.78
CA ASP A 105 18.35 2.77 16.28
C ASP A 105 18.16 4.19 16.84
N LYS A 106 18.82 5.19 16.21
CA LYS A 106 18.74 6.62 16.58
C LYS A 106 17.59 7.30 15.85
N LYS A 107 16.37 7.09 16.33
CA LYS A 107 15.11 7.55 15.75
C LYS A 107 14.95 9.05 15.76
N VAL A 108 14.37 9.62 14.70
CA VAL A 108 13.92 11.02 14.64
C VAL A 108 12.65 11.22 15.46
N ASN A 109 11.70 10.27 15.36
CA ASN A 109 10.43 10.34 16.06
C ASN A 109 10.38 9.36 17.25
N LYS A 110 9.83 9.86 18.38
CA LYS A 110 9.69 9.07 19.61
C LYS A 110 8.59 8.02 19.51
N ASN A 111 7.45 8.40 18.90
CA ASN A 111 6.27 7.54 18.73
C ASN A 111 6.19 7.09 17.28
N PRO A 112 5.66 5.87 17.00
CA PRO A 112 5.49 5.42 15.62
C PRO A 112 4.51 6.32 14.86
N TYR A 113 4.83 6.62 13.61
CA TYR A 113 3.93 7.31 12.69
C TYR A 113 3.09 6.30 11.94
N TYR A 114 1.82 6.62 11.75
CA TYR A 114 0.92 5.87 10.90
C TYR A 114 0.31 6.81 9.86
N ASN A 115 0.56 6.56 8.60
CA ASN A 115 -0.03 7.32 7.50
C ASN A 115 -1.54 7.08 7.46
N TYR A 116 -2.33 8.14 7.52
CA TYR A 116 -3.78 8.06 7.51
C TYR A 116 -4.31 7.21 6.35
N TYR A 117 -3.90 7.49 5.12
CA TYR A 117 -4.41 6.83 3.92
C TYR A 117 -4.08 5.34 3.84
N GLN A 118 -3.01 4.92 4.49
CA GLN A 118 -2.59 3.52 4.57
C GLN A 118 -3.30 2.75 5.68
N TYR A 119 -3.67 3.44 6.78
CA TYR A 119 -4.18 2.80 7.99
C TYR A 119 -5.63 3.15 8.35
N VAL A 120 -6.32 3.99 7.57
CA VAL A 120 -7.76 4.21 7.75
C VAL A 120 -8.53 2.94 7.36
N PRO A 121 -9.54 2.51 8.17
CA PRO A 121 -10.32 1.32 7.85
C PRO A 121 -11.15 1.47 6.58
N HIS A 122 -11.28 0.40 5.80
CA HIS A 122 -12.17 0.35 4.63
C HIS A 122 -13.65 0.53 4.96
N ARG A 123 -14.06 0.22 6.19
CA ARG A 123 -15.43 0.46 6.67
C ARG A 123 -15.62 1.91 7.16
N THR A 124 -15.28 2.84 6.28
CA THR A 124 -15.53 4.28 6.39
C THR A 124 -16.33 4.73 5.18
N THR A 125 -16.64 6.01 5.08
CA THR A 125 -17.42 6.56 3.97
C THR A 125 -16.57 7.57 3.20
N SER A 126 -16.49 7.44 1.87
CA SER A 126 -16.00 8.53 1.04
C SER A 126 -17.06 9.60 0.87
N TYR A 127 -16.65 10.84 1.00
CA TYR A 127 -17.47 12.06 0.81
C TYR A 127 -17.00 12.86 -0.41
N LEU A 128 -16.13 12.28 -1.24
CA LEU A 128 -15.62 12.94 -2.43
C LEU A 128 -16.69 13.11 -3.51
N ASN A 129 -16.52 14.12 -4.35
CA ASN A 129 -17.40 14.33 -5.49
C ASN A 129 -17.08 13.28 -6.58
N HIS A 130 -18.13 12.76 -7.23
CA HIS A 130 -18.01 11.83 -8.37
C HIS A 130 -17.14 12.39 -9.50
N ALA A 131 -17.13 13.71 -9.70
CA ALA A 131 -16.31 14.36 -10.72
C ALA A 131 -14.81 14.11 -10.50
N ILE A 132 -14.34 13.98 -9.24
CA ILE A 132 -12.93 13.69 -8.94
C ILE A 132 -12.52 12.35 -9.57
N TYR A 133 -13.34 11.32 -9.44
CA TYR A 133 -13.08 10.01 -10.05
C TYR A 133 -13.10 10.07 -11.57
N ASN A 134 -14.13 10.73 -12.13
CA ASN A 134 -14.34 10.77 -13.57
C ASN A 134 -13.27 11.61 -14.31
N THR A 135 -12.60 12.52 -13.61
CA THR A 135 -11.50 13.34 -14.16
C THR A 135 -10.11 12.82 -13.83
N TYR A 136 -10.00 11.83 -12.93
CA TYR A 136 -8.72 11.25 -12.53
C TYR A 136 -8.06 10.44 -13.65
N VAL A 137 -8.84 9.76 -14.45
CA VAL A 137 -8.41 8.98 -15.62
C VAL A 137 -9.03 9.53 -16.90
N ASN A 138 -8.42 9.26 -18.06
CA ASN A 138 -8.95 9.65 -19.36
C ASN A 138 -9.89 8.57 -19.94
N ASP A 139 -10.47 8.87 -21.10
CA ASP A 139 -11.46 8.04 -21.81
C ASP A 139 -10.94 6.70 -22.33
N LYS A 140 -9.64 6.45 -22.26
CA LYS A 140 -9.03 5.16 -22.62
C LYS A 140 -9.06 4.16 -21.47
N SER A 141 -9.28 4.63 -20.26
CA SER A 141 -9.32 3.79 -19.06
C SER A 141 -10.67 3.08 -18.92
N ALA A 142 -10.64 1.81 -18.50
CA ALA A 142 -11.83 1.07 -18.08
C ALA A 142 -12.54 1.69 -16.85
N LEU A 143 -11.85 2.57 -16.12
CA LEU A 143 -12.37 3.30 -14.96
C LEU A 143 -13.03 4.63 -15.33
N TYR A 144 -12.95 5.06 -16.60
CA TYR A 144 -13.54 6.33 -17.06
C TYR A 144 -15.06 6.34 -16.85
N ASN A 145 -15.57 7.39 -16.21
CA ASN A 145 -16.99 7.57 -15.88
C ASN A 145 -17.60 6.43 -15.03
N GLN A 146 -16.80 5.74 -14.22
CA GLN A 146 -17.26 4.64 -13.37
C GLN A 146 -17.50 5.05 -11.90
N ALA A 147 -17.48 6.34 -11.54
CA ALA A 147 -17.66 6.80 -10.16
C ALA A 147 -18.90 6.19 -9.48
N ASP A 148 -20.05 6.20 -10.17
CA ASP A 148 -21.33 5.70 -9.63
C ASP A 148 -21.27 4.24 -9.22
N VAL A 149 -20.47 3.42 -9.89
CA VAL A 149 -20.28 2.01 -9.55
C VAL A 149 -19.70 1.88 -8.13
N PHE A 150 -18.66 2.65 -7.81
CA PHE A 150 -17.99 2.59 -6.50
C PHE A 150 -18.85 3.17 -5.38
N PHE A 151 -19.59 4.27 -5.63
CA PHE A 151 -20.51 4.84 -4.64
C PHE A 151 -21.73 3.95 -4.39
N ASN A 152 -22.26 3.26 -5.40
CA ASN A 152 -23.31 2.26 -5.22
C ASN A 152 -22.82 1.07 -4.37
N ILE A 153 -21.58 0.65 -4.53
CA ILE A 153 -20.95 -0.38 -3.70
C ILE A 153 -20.77 0.11 -2.26
N GLN A 154 -20.32 1.34 -2.07
CA GLN A 154 -20.23 1.95 -0.74
C GLN A 154 -21.59 1.96 -0.04
N ALA A 155 -22.64 2.41 -0.72
CA ALA A 155 -24.00 2.43 -0.17
C ALA A 155 -24.51 1.03 0.23
N LYS A 156 -24.14 0.00 -0.55
CA LYS A 156 -24.61 -1.37 -0.35
C LYS A 156 -23.80 -2.15 0.68
N TYR A 157 -22.47 -2.02 0.68
CA TYR A 157 -21.58 -2.89 1.45
C TYR A 157 -20.83 -2.18 2.57
N THR A 158 -21.01 -0.86 2.70
CA THR A 158 -20.31 -0.03 3.71
C THR A 158 -18.78 -0.14 3.56
N ILE A 159 -18.29 -0.13 2.32
CA ILE A 159 -16.87 -0.13 1.98
C ILE A 159 -16.57 1.18 1.28
N ASN A 160 -15.57 1.90 1.75
CA ASN A 160 -15.20 3.23 1.26
C ASN A 160 -14.95 3.24 -0.25
N ALA A 161 -15.68 4.07 -1.00
CA ALA A 161 -15.61 4.17 -2.45
C ALA A 161 -14.21 4.60 -2.93
N SER A 162 -13.58 5.57 -2.25
CA SER A 162 -12.24 6.06 -2.61
C SER A 162 -11.18 4.99 -2.43
N MET A 163 -11.25 4.20 -1.35
CA MET A 163 -10.29 3.11 -1.12
C MET A 163 -10.45 2.01 -2.16
N MET A 164 -11.68 1.65 -2.53
CA MET A 164 -11.91 0.67 -3.60
C MET A 164 -11.46 1.18 -4.96
N TYR A 165 -11.69 2.46 -5.26
CA TYR A 165 -11.24 3.06 -6.52
C TYR A 165 -9.72 3.14 -6.58
N ALA A 166 -9.07 3.57 -5.49
CA ALA A 166 -7.62 3.58 -5.36
C ALA A 166 -7.00 2.18 -5.57
N LEU A 167 -7.64 1.15 -5.01
CA LEU A 167 -7.23 -0.23 -5.23
C LEU A 167 -7.37 -0.64 -6.70
N ALA A 168 -8.49 -0.31 -7.34
CA ALA A 168 -8.69 -0.57 -8.76
C ALA A 168 -7.65 0.14 -9.64
N LEU A 169 -7.29 1.40 -9.33
CA LEU A 169 -6.21 2.13 -10.00
C LEU A 169 -4.87 1.39 -9.88
N ASN A 170 -4.53 0.95 -8.67
CA ASN A 170 -3.27 0.24 -8.40
C ASN A 170 -3.19 -1.10 -9.13
N GLU A 171 -4.23 -1.91 -9.05
CA GLU A 171 -4.24 -3.28 -9.61
C GLU A 171 -4.35 -3.32 -11.13
N SER A 172 -5.02 -2.34 -11.73
CA SER A 172 -5.28 -2.31 -13.17
C SER A 172 -4.35 -1.39 -13.98
N GLY A 173 -3.34 -0.79 -13.33
CA GLY A 173 -2.50 0.23 -13.99
C GLY A 173 -3.35 1.39 -14.51
N LEU A 174 -4.11 2.04 -13.64
CA LEU A 174 -5.04 3.13 -13.97
C LEU A 174 -6.22 2.70 -14.88
N GLY A 175 -6.61 1.43 -14.86
CA GLY A 175 -7.64 0.89 -15.74
C GLY A 175 -7.17 0.64 -17.18
N LEU A 176 -5.85 0.62 -17.42
CA LEU A 176 -5.26 0.50 -18.76
C LEU A 176 -4.69 -0.89 -19.04
N SER A 177 -4.67 -1.80 -18.06
CA SER A 177 -4.21 -3.17 -18.29
C SER A 177 -5.12 -3.89 -19.27
N GLN A 178 -4.57 -4.87 -20.01
CA GLN A 178 -5.33 -5.71 -20.91
C GLN A 178 -6.52 -6.38 -20.19
N TYR A 179 -6.31 -6.88 -18.96
CA TYR A 179 -7.39 -7.50 -18.19
C TYR A 179 -8.53 -6.53 -17.85
N ALA A 180 -8.19 -5.26 -17.56
CA ALA A 180 -9.21 -4.24 -17.29
C ALA A 180 -10.02 -3.90 -18.54
N LEU A 181 -9.35 -3.75 -19.69
CA LEU A 181 -9.98 -3.29 -20.94
C LEU A 181 -10.78 -4.40 -21.64
N GLU A 182 -10.22 -5.62 -21.73
CA GLU A 182 -10.81 -6.72 -22.50
C GLU A 182 -11.73 -7.61 -21.64
N TYR A 183 -11.38 -7.82 -20.34
CA TYR A 183 -12.08 -8.76 -19.47
C TYR A 183 -12.85 -8.07 -18.34
N HIS A 184 -12.88 -6.74 -18.31
CA HIS A 184 -13.44 -5.93 -17.22
C HIS A 184 -12.88 -6.32 -15.83
N ASN A 185 -11.67 -6.90 -15.79
CA ASN A 185 -11.03 -7.39 -14.57
C ASN A 185 -10.06 -6.34 -14.02
N LEU A 186 -10.57 -5.49 -13.12
CA LEU A 186 -9.82 -4.39 -12.51
C LEU A 186 -8.84 -4.84 -11.42
N PHE A 187 -8.99 -6.05 -10.88
CA PHE A 187 -8.25 -6.49 -9.69
C PHE A 187 -7.35 -7.71 -9.95
N GLY A 188 -7.18 -8.11 -11.21
CA GLY A 188 -6.34 -9.25 -11.56
C GLY A 188 -6.86 -10.59 -11.01
N HIS A 189 -8.16 -10.73 -10.77
CA HIS A 189 -8.73 -11.96 -10.22
C HIS A 189 -8.42 -13.16 -11.09
N ALA A 190 -7.89 -14.23 -10.47
CA ALA A 190 -7.47 -15.48 -11.10
C ALA A 190 -6.40 -15.34 -12.20
N ALA A 191 -5.81 -14.16 -12.37
CA ALA A 191 -4.59 -14.00 -13.15
C ALA A 191 -3.43 -14.51 -12.30
N ILE A 192 -2.79 -15.61 -12.75
CA ILE A 192 -1.58 -16.15 -12.14
C ILE A 192 -0.43 -15.98 -13.13
N ASP A 193 0.77 -15.72 -12.62
CA ASP A 193 1.97 -15.45 -13.44
C ASP A 193 2.26 -16.59 -14.44
N GLU A 194 1.87 -17.83 -14.11
CA GLU A 194 2.13 -19.02 -14.92
C GLU A 194 1.07 -19.23 -16.03
N ASN A 195 -0.13 -18.66 -15.90
CA ASN A 195 -1.19 -18.77 -16.92
C ASN A 195 -2.12 -17.56 -16.89
N PRO A 196 -1.74 -16.45 -17.54
CA PRO A 196 -2.54 -15.22 -17.61
C PRO A 196 -3.91 -15.40 -18.30
N ASP A 197 -4.05 -16.39 -19.18
CA ASP A 197 -5.29 -16.66 -19.92
C ASP A 197 -6.42 -17.17 -19.03
N ASN A 198 -6.13 -17.58 -17.79
CA ASN A 198 -7.12 -17.99 -16.80
C ASN A 198 -7.72 -16.81 -16.00
N ALA A 199 -7.37 -15.56 -16.31
CA ALA A 199 -7.97 -14.41 -15.64
C ALA A 199 -9.50 -14.40 -15.80
N ASN A 200 -10.23 -14.09 -14.72
CA ASN A 200 -11.68 -14.01 -14.75
C ASN A 200 -12.16 -12.92 -15.70
N GLN A 201 -13.14 -13.28 -16.54
CA GLN A 201 -13.88 -12.32 -17.33
C GLN A 201 -15.17 -11.93 -16.59
N TYR A 202 -15.46 -10.63 -16.56
CA TYR A 202 -16.68 -10.09 -15.98
C TYR A 202 -17.57 -9.49 -17.06
N LYS A 203 -18.90 -9.51 -16.80
CA LYS A 203 -19.89 -8.95 -17.75
C LYS A 203 -19.76 -7.42 -17.89
N SER A 204 -19.28 -6.77 -16.83
CA SER A 204 -19.08 -5.34 -16.77
C SER A 204 -18.12 -4.96 -15.65
N ILE A 205 -17.63 -3.73 -15.65
CA ILE A 205 -16.87 -3.13 -14.53
C ILE A 205 -17.69 -3.20 -13.23
N ALA A 206 -19.00 -2.91 -13.29
CA ALA A 206 -19.88 -2.98 -12.11
C ALA A 206 -19.96 -4.40 -11.52
N ASP A 207 -19.96 -5.43 -12.35
CA ASP A 207 -19.94 -6.82 -11.88
C ASP A 207 -18.61 -7.17 -11.22
N CYS A 208 -17.50 -6.80 -11.82
CA CYS A 208 -16.15 -6.96 -11.26
C CYS A 208 -16.03 -6.30 -9.88
N VAL A 209 -16.38 -5.01 -9.77
CA VAL A 209 -16.30 -4.24 -8.52
C VAL A 209 -17.21 -4.84 -7.44
N LYS A 210 -18.42 -5.27 -7.79
CA LYS A 210 -19.34 -5.96 -6.88
C LYS A 210 -18.77 -7.28 -6.37
N GLN A 211 -18.21 -8.11 -7.24
CA GLN A 211 -17.59 -9.39 -6.86
C GLN A 211 -16.38 -9.17 -5.95
N HIS A 212 -15.55 -8.17 -6.25
CA HIS A 212 -14.43 -7.81 -5.39
C HIS A 212 -14.91 -7.37 -4.00
N ALA A 213 -15.86 -6.44 -3.95
CA ALA A 213 -16.40 -5.92 -2.69
C ALA A 213 -17.01 -7.02 -1.82
N TYR A 214 -17.75 -7.96 -2.41
CA TYR A 214 -18.44 -9.01 -1.67
C TYR A 214 -17.50 -10.16 -1.31
N ASN A 215 -16.93 -10.84 -2.32
CA ASN A 215 -16.21 -12.10 -2.10
C ASN A 215 -14.80 -11.91 -1.52
N PHE A 216 -14.11 -10.84 -1.94
CA PHE A 216 -12.73 -10.60 -1.50
C PHE A 216 -12.68 -9.72 -0.26
N LEU A 217 -13.39 -8.60 -0.25
CA LEU A 217 -13.34 -7.68 0.87
C LEU A 217 -14.31 -8.12 1.99
N GLN A 218 -15.63 -8.10 1.75
CA GLN A 218 -16.60 -8.31 2.83
C GLN A 218 -16.52 -9.71 3.45
N GLN A 219 -16.37 -10.75 2.65
CA GLN A 219 -16.29 -12.14 3.11
C GLN A 219 -14.88 -12.60 3.45
N GLY A 220 -13.84 -11.81 3.11
CA GLY A 220 -12.44 -12.15 3.28
C GLY A 220 -11.66 -11.11 4.06
N TYR A 221 -10.94 -10.26 3.35
CA TYR A 221 -9.97 -9.34 3.96
C TYR A 221 -10.52 -8.38 5.02
N LEU A 222 -11.83 -8.11 5.03
CA LEU A 222 -12.50 -7.27 6.04
C LEU A 222 -13.33 -8.08 7.05
N ASN A 223 -13.29 -9.41 7.00
CA ASN A 223 -14.00 -10.30 7.90
C ASN A 223 -13.04 -10.85 8.97
N PRO A 224 -13.18 -10.48 10.26
CA PRO A 224 -12.30 -10.97 11.33
C PRO A 224 -12.30 -12.51 11.51
N GLU A 225 -13.29 -13.21 10.99
CA GLU A 225 -13.41 -14.68 11.06
C GLU A 225 -12.70 -15.39 9.89
N ASP A 226 -12.30 -14.64 8.86
CA ASP A 226 -11.58 -15.19 7.69
C ASP A 226 -10.07 -15.20 7.92
N SER A 227 -9.39 -16.25 7.47
CA SER A 227 -7.94 -16.42 7.63
C SER A 227 -7.10 -15.35 6.90
N ARG A 228 -7.70 -14.62 5.95
CA ARG A 228 -7.06 -13.51 5.23
C ARG A 228 -7.05 -12.19 6.02
N TYR A 229 -7.79 -12.12 7.13
CA TYR A 229 -7.92 -10.88 7.90
C TYR A 229 -6.71 -10.61 8.78
N TYR A 230 -6.07 -9.46 8.58
CA TYR A 230 -4.99 -8.92 9.41
C TYR A 230 -5.22 -7.44 9.74
N GLY A 231 -6.45 -6.95 9.60
CA GLY A 231 -6.86 -5.57 9.76
C GLY A 231 -7.56 -5.03 8.50
N SER A 232 -8.50 -4.11 8.68
CA SER A 232 -9.38 -3.62 7.61
C SER A 232 -8.85 -2.38 6.89
N TRP A 233 -7.55 -2.22 6.78
CA TRP A 233 -6.84 -1.11 6.11
C TRP A 233 -5.85 -1.66 5.08
N PHE A 234 -5.31 -0.79 4.21
CA PHE A 234 -4.31 -1.24 3.21
C PHE A 234 -3.10 -1.87 3.89
N GLY A 235 -2.50 -1.16 4.87
CA GLY A 235 -1.48 -1.68 5.74
C GLY A 235 -0.11 -1.91 5.09
N ASP A 236 0.64 -2.79 5.73
CA ASP A 236 2.00 -3.21 5.39
C ASP A 236 2.13 -4.74 5.50
N LYS A 237 3.34 -5.27 5.59
CA LYS A 237 3.52 -6.71 5.79
C LYS A 237 3.24 -7.19 7.22
N ALA A 238 3.14 -6.27 8.21
CA ALA A 238 2.82 -6.59 9.58
C ALA A 238 1.32 -6.57 9.88
N SER A 239 0.54 -5.73 9.17
CA SER A 239 -0.90 -5.58 9.42
C SER A 239 -1.64 -5.06 8.19
N GLY A 240 -2.95 -5.34 8.15
CA GLY A 240 -3.82 -4.90 7.07
C GLY A 240 -3.92 -5.91 5.92
N ILE A 241 -4.55 -5.47 4.84
CA ILE A 241 -4.82 -6.29 3.66
C ILE A 241 -3.51 -6.76 3.00
N ASN A 242 -2.45 -5.92 2.99
CA ASN A 242 -1.18 -6.25 2.35
C ASN A 242 -0.50 -7.51 2.92
N VAL A 243 -0.82 -7.94 4.13
CA VAL A 243 -0.21 -9.15 4.70
C VAL A 243 -0.38 -10.35 3.78
N ASN A 244 -1.58 -10.55 3.26
CA ASN A 244 -1.93 -11.72 2.43
C ASN A 244 -2.32 -11.38 0.99
N TYR A 245 -2.60 -10.12 0.65
CA TYR A 245 -3.12 -9.76 -0.67
C TYR A 245 -2.03 -9.75 -1.75
N ALA A 246 -0.88 -9.19 -1.46
CA ALA A 246 0.20 -9.03 -2.43
C ALA A 246 1.56 -9.44 -1.86
N SER A 247 2.44 -9.93 -2.72
CA SER A 247 3.85 -10.19 -2.37
C SER A 247 4.68 -8.90 -2.27
N ASP A 248 4.26 -7.84 -2.96
CA ASP A 248 4.90 -6.52 -2.92
C ASP A 248 4.86 -5.95 -1.49
N PRO A 249 6.01 -5.69 -0.84
CA PRO A 249 6.06 -5.18 0.52
C PRO A 249 5.45 -3.78 0.66
N TYR A 250 5.43 -2.99 -0.40
CA TYR A 250 4.92 -1.62 -0.43
C TYR A 250 3.57 -1.47 -1.15
N TRP A 251 2.87 -2.59 -1.41
CA TRP A 251 1.56 -2.56 -2.05
C TRP A 251 0.54 -1.67 -1.32
N GLY A 252 0.51 -1.74 0.02
CA GLY A 252 -0.38 -0.93 0.83
C GLY A 252 -0.12 0.57 0.72
N GLU A 253 1.16 0.97 0.66
CA GLU A 253 1.55 2.37 0.41
C GLU A 253 1.19 2.83 -1.01
N LYS A 254 1.37 1.97 -2.02
CA LYS A 254 1.00 2.28 -3.42
C LYS A 254 -0.50 2.50 -3.56
N ALA A 255 -1.33 1.63 -2.96
CA ALA A 255 -2.77 1.81 -2.93
C ALA A 255 -3.18 3.09 -2.15
N ALA A 256 -2.55 3.35 -1.00
CA ALA A 256 -2.76 4.56 -0.21
C ALA A 256 -2.37 5.84 -0.96
N SER A 257 -1.33 5.79 -1.80
CA SER A 257 -0.90 6.90 -2.64
C SER A 257 -2.02 7.35 -3.60
N PHE A 258 -2.70 6.42 -4.24
CA PHE A 258 -3.86 6.75 -5.08
C PHE A 258 -5.01 7.34 -4.28
N TYR A 259 -5.28 6.82 -3.09
CA TYR A 259 -6.31 7.41 -2.22
C TYR A 259 -5.95 8.83 -1.80
N TYR A 260 -4.71 9.08 -1.41
CA TYR A 260 -4.22 10.42 -1.08
C TYR A 260 -4.38 11.41 -2.24
N GLN A 261 -4.05 11.01 -3.46
CA GLN A 261 -4.21 11.83 -4.66
C GLN A 261 -5.69 12.15 -4.97
N LEU A 262 -6.60 11.20 -4.74
CA LEU A 262 -8.04 11.43 -4.89
C LEU A 262 -8.56 12.42 -3.83
N ASP A 263 -8.05 12.36 -2.61
CA ASP A 263 -8.46 13.20 -1.46
C ASP A 263 -7.49 14.38 -1.26
N GLU A 264 -7.07 15.04 -2.34
CA GLU A 264 -6.09 16.14 -2.31
C GLU A 264 -6.46 17.23 -1.29
N ASP A 265 -7.76 17.57 -1.20
CA ASP A 265 -8.28 18.55 -0.23
C ASP A 265 -8.44 18.00 1.20
N GLY A 266 -8.18 16.71 1.43
CA GLY A 266 -8.31 16.05 2.71
C GLY A 266 -9.75 15.99 3.23
N ILE A 267 -10.75 15.88 2.33
CA ILE A 267 -12.18 15.83 2.69
C ILE A 267 -12.49 14.57 3.47
N ASP A 268 -12.09 13.41 2.93
CA ASP A 268 -12.31 12.11 3.56
C ASP A 268 -11.51 12.00 4.86
N GLN A 269 -10.26 12.47 4.87
CA GLN A 269 -9.42 12.49 6.07
C GLN A 269 -10.05 13.29 7.21
N LYS A 270 -10.62 14.46 6.93
CA LYS A 270 -11.28 15.30 7.94
C LYS A 270 -12.59 14.70 8.47
N LYS A 271 -13.34 14.02 7.60
CA LYS A 271 -14.66 13.44 7.93
C LYS A 271 -14.58 12.04 8.53
N ASN A 272 -13.48 11.30 8.31
CA ASN A 272 -13.24 9.97 8.87
C ASN A 272 -12.03 9.98 9.83
N PRO A 273 -12.04 10.69 10.95
CA PRO A 273 -10.92 10.65 11.87
C PRO A 273 -10.74 9.22 12.42
N ILE A 274 -9.49 8.76 12.53
CA ILE A 274 -9.20 7.50 13.20
C ILE A 274 -9.59 7.62 14.66
N LYS A 275 -10.47 6.73 15.12
CA LYS A 275 -11.01 6.74 16.48
C LYS A 275 -10.17 5.87 17.39
N ILE A 276 -9.93 6.35 18.61
CA ILE A 276 -9.30 5.59 19.69
C ILE A 276 -10.39 5.13 20.63
N ILE A 277 -10.33 3.87 21.07
CA ILE A 277 -11.18 3.36 22.16
C ILE A 277 -10.31 2.99 23.35
N GLN A 278 -10.85 3.19 24.55
CA GLN A 278 -10.30 2.64 25.78
C GLN A 278 -11.17 1.46 26.21
N LEU A 279 -10.59 0.29 26.31
CA LEU A 279 -11.28 -0.89 26.81
C LEU A 279 -11.42 -0.78 28.34
N SER A 280 -12.56 -1.25 28.86
CA SER A 280 -12.75 -1.41 30.31
C SER A 280 -11.75 -2.41 30.86
N LYS A 281 -11.24 -2.15 32.10
CA LYS A 281 -10.35 -3.09 32.81
C LYS A 281 -11.04 -4.43 33.13
N ASP A 282 -12.37 -4.46 33.08
CA ASP A 282 -13.21 -5.63 33.42
C ASP A 282 -13.60 -6.47 32.20
N LEU A 283 -13.15 -6.11 30.99
CA LEU A 283 -13.27 -6.94 29.81
C LEU A 283 -12.31 -8.14 29.95
N LYS A 284 -12.89 -9.31 30.26
CA LYS A 284 -12.21 -10.59 30.29
C LYS A 284 -12.27 -11.25 28.91
#